data_5cf028407eb77732c55c0a3bbd33f6f5
#
_entry.id   5cf028407eb77732c55c0a3bbd33f6f5
#
_cell.length_a   1.000
_cell.length_b   1.000
_cell.length_c   1.000
_cell.angle_alpha   90.00
_cell.angle_beta   90.00
_cell.angle_gamma   90.00
#
_symmetry.space_group_name_H-M   'P 1'
#
loop_
_entity.id
_entity.type
_entity.pdbx_description
1 polymer ?
#
loop_
_entity_poly.entity_id
_entity_poly.type
_entity_poly.pdbx_seq_one_letter_code
_entity_poly.pdbx_strand_id
1 'polypeptide(L)'
;MRNKLVSILCAFAATAGAQTSDPVVMTINGQNVTRSEFEYSYNKNNGDEVIEKTTVEQYVPLFVNYKLKVAAALDARLDTLASFKAEFAKYRDQQVRPTMVTSEDVENEARKIYDDRLKMIGDKGLIRPAHILIRL
;
A
#
# COMPACT_ATOMS: atom_id res chain seq x y z
N MET A 1 -28.72 -16.67 -66.75
CA MET A 1 -27.81 -17.07 -65.65
C MET A 1 -27.74 -15.95 -64.69
N ARG A 2 -28.40 -16.03 -63.57
CA ARG A 2 -28.57 -14.90 -62.61
C ARG A 2 -27.70 -15.15 -61.40
N ASN A 3 -26.62 -14.35 -61.29
CA ASN A 3 -25.73 -14.34 -60.14
C ASN A 3 -26.45 -13.79 -58.90
N LYS A 4 -26.66 -14.64 -57.91
CA LYS A 4 -27.13 -14.20 -56.56
C LYS A 4 -25.90 -13.84 -55.73
N LEU A 5 -25.64 -12.55 -55.57
CA LEU A 5 -24.72 -12.01 -54.60
C LEU A 5 -25.39 -12.12 -53.22
N VAL A 6 -24.85 -13.00 -52.39
CA VAL A 6 -25.21 -13.10 -50.95
C VAL A 6 -24.32 -12.10 -50.19
N SER A 7 -24.91 -10.97 -49.81
CA SER A 7 -24.26 -10.00 -48.93
C SER A 7 -24.36 -10.51 -47.48
N ILE A 8 -23.23 -10.99 -46.95
CA ILE A 8 -23.09 -11.29 -45.53
C ILE A 8 -22.87 -9.99 -44.77
N LEU A 9 -23.91 -9.49 -44.12
CA LEU A 9 -23.86 -8.35 -43.22
C LEU A 9 -23.34 -8.84 -41.87
N CYS A 10 -22.04 -8.70 -41.62
CA CYS A 10 -21.46 -8.88 -40.29
C CYS A 10 -21.89 -7.75 -39.39
N ALA A 11 -22.90 -8.00 -38.56
CA ALA A 11 -23.25 -7.12 -37.46
C ALA A 11 -22.15 -7.23 -36.38
N PHE A 12 -21.22 -6.27 -36.37
CA PHE A 12 -20.35 -6.05 -35.23
C PHE A 12 -21.20 -5.50 -34.07
N ALA A 13 -21.58 -6.39 -33.16
CA ALA A 13 -22.09 -5.95 -31.86
C ALA A 13 -20.93 -5.34 -31.10
N ALA A 14 -20.81 -4.02 -31.16
CA ALA A 14 -19.97 -3.26 -30.26
C ALA A 14 -20.53 -3.44 -28.84
N THR A 15 -19.98 -4.37 -28.08
CA THR A 15 -20.16 -4.38 -26.64
C THR A 15 -19.47 -3.14 -26.10
N ALA A 16 -20.26 -2.07 -25.94
CA ALA A 16 -19.87 -0.93 -25.12
C ALA A 16 -19.73 -1.45 -23.69
N GLY A 17 -18.54 -1.94 -23.36
CA GLY A 17 -18.13 -2.11 -21.97
C GLY A 17 -18.27 -0.73 -21.35
N ALA A 18 -19.17 -0.59 -20.38
CA ALA A 18 -19.21 0.59 -19.52
C ALA A 18 -17.86 0.65 -18.78
N GLN A 19 -16.87 1.30 -19.38
CA GLN A 19 -15.72 1.76 -18.65
C GLN A 19 -16.31 2.78 -17.67
N THR A 20 -16.36 2.41 -16.40
CA THR A 20 -16.62 3.36 -15.31
C THR A 20 -15.43 4.32 -15.34
N SER A 21 -15.55 5.38 -16.13
CA SER A 21 -14.54 6.43 -16.19
C SER A 21 -14.49 7.06 -14.81
N ASP A 22 -13.31 7.03 -14.19
CA ASP A 22 -13.07 7.75 -12.95
C ASP A 22 -13.06 9.26 -13.26
N PRO A 23 -14.10 10.02 -12.90
CA PRO A 23 -14.23 11.40 -13.33
C PRO A 23 -13.18 12.29 -12.68
N VAL A 24 -12.66 13.24 -13.44
CA VAL A 24 -11.81 14.31 -12.92
C VAL A 24 -12.65 15.26 -12.09
N VAL A 25 -12.33 15.43 -10.81
CA VAL A 25 -13.06 16.29 -9.88
C VAL A 25 -12.40 17.65 -9.67
N MET A 26 -11.09 17.75 -9.91
CA MET A 26 -10.35 19.01 -9.86
C MET A 26 -9.04 18.92 -10.64
N THR A 27 -8.43 20.08 -10.91
CA THR A 27 -7.09 20.17 -11.51
C THR A 27 -6.20 21.01 -10.60
N ILE A 28 -5.04 20.48 -10.20
CA ILE A 28 -4.09 21.14 -9.30
C ILE A 28 -2.74 21.18 -9.99
N ASN A 29 -2.16 22.37 -10.14
CA ASN A 29 -0.87 22.57 -10.84
C ASN A 29 -0.82 21.88 -12.22
N GLY A 30 -1.92 21.96 -12.99
CA GLY A 30 -2.02 21.34 -14.32
C GLY A 30 -2.23 19.81 -14.32
N GLN A 31 -2.26 19.15 -13.17
CA GLN A 31 -2.52 17.72 -13.04
C GLN A 31 -3.98 17.46 -12.65
N ASN A 32 -4.60 16.54 -13.35
CA ASN A 32 -5.95 16.11 -13.06
C ASN A 32 -5.96 15.20 -11.83
N VAL A 33 -6.92 15.46 -10.93
CA VAL A 33 -7.23 14.62 -9.78
C VAL A 33 -8.54 13.93 -10.05
N THR A 34 -8.55 12.62 -9.96
CA THR A 34 -9.74 11.82 -10.16
C THR A 34 -10.55 11.72 -8.86
N ARG A 35 -11.82 11.34 -9.03
CA ARG A 35 -12.71 11.11 -7.89
C ARG A 35 -12.16 10.03 -6.94
N SER A 36 -11.70 8.91 -7.48
CA SER A 36 -11.17 7.82 -6.66
C SER A 36 -9.93 8.23 -5.87
N GLU A 37 -9.05 9.04 -6.45
CA GLU A 37 -7.87 9.56 -5.76
C GLU A 37 -8.24 10.46 -4.58
N PHE A 38 -9.21 11.37 -4.80
CA PHE A 38 -9.69 12.24 -3.74
C PHE A 38 -10.40 11.47 -2.64
N GLU A 39 -11.34 10.58 -3.00
CA GLU A 39 -12.08 9.73 -2.05
C GLU A 39 -11.16 8.83 -1.24
N TYR A 40 -10.16 8.23 -1.86
CA TYR A 40 -9.16 7.42 -1.14
C TYR A 40 -8.43 8.26 -0.08
N SER A 41 -7.96 9.44 -0.45
CA SER A 41 -7.24 10.32 0.46
C SER A 41 -8.14 10.85 1.58
N TYR A 42 -9.38 11.21 1.27
CA TYR A 42 -10.38 11.66 2.23
C TYR A 42 -10.73 10.57 3.24
N ASN A 43 -11.06 9.38 2.77
CA ASN A 43 -11.45 8.26 3.63
C ASN A 43 -10.30 7.77 4.51
N LYS A 44 -9.05 7.78 3.99
CA LYS A 44 -7.87 7.45 4.78
C LYS A 44 -7.71 8.36 6.01
N ASN A 45 -8.09 9.63 5.89
CA ASN A 45 -7.98 10.62 6.98
C ASN A 45 -9.27 10.74 7.82
N ASN A 46 -10.36 10.09 7.40
CA ASN A 46 -11.65 10.09 8.08
C ASN A 46 -12.17 8.67 8.37
N GLY A 47 -11.26 7.74 8.68
CA GLY A 47 -11.60 6.38 9.06
C GLY A 47 -12.52 6.29 10.27
N ASP A 48 -13.01 5.09 10.58
CA ASP A 48 -13.97 4.86 11.66
C ASP A 48 -13.39 5.16 13.06
N GLU A 49 -12.07 5.16 13.18
CA GLU A 49 -11.35 5.46 14.43
C GLU A 49 -11.23 6.97 14.72
N VAL A 50 -11.59 7.83 13.76
CA VAL A 50 -11.49 9.28 13.91
C VAL A 50 -12.72 9.80 14.65
N ILE A 51 -12.51 10.41 15.83
CA ILE A 51 -13.58 10.93 16.71
C ILE A 51 -14.25 12.15 16.05
N GLU A 52 -13.46 13.08 15.52
CA GLU A 52 -13.97 14.27 14.84
C GLU A 52 -13.68 14.17 13.34
N LYS A 53 -14.69 13.78 12.57
CA LYS A 53 -14.56 13.66 11.10
C LYS A 53 -14.54 15.04 10.46
N THR A 54 -13.58 15.25 9.58
CA THR A 54 -13.48 16.46 8.75
C THR A 54 -14.51 16.38 7.63
N THR A 55 -15.27 17.48 7.39
CA THR A 55 -16.20 17.53 6.24
C THR A 55 -15.43 17.62 4.92
N VAL A 56 -16.09 17.32 3.81
CA VAL A 56 -15.48 17.42 2.47
C VAL A 56 -15.00 18.85 2.21
N GLU A 57 -15.81 19.84 2.56
CA GLU A 57 -15.50 21.27 2.37
C GLU A 57 -14.26 21.71 3.16
N GLN A 58 -14.09 21.19 4.36
CA GLN A 58 -12.91 21.44 5.20
C GLN A 58 -11.67 20.69 4.70
N TYR A 59 -11.87 19.50 4.10
CA TYR A 59 -10.77 18.68 3.63
C TYR A 59 -10.19 19.15 2.29
N VAL A 60 -11.01 19.71 1.39
CA VAL A 60 -10.56 20.18 0.07
C VAL A 60 -9.32 21.08 0.14
N PRO A 61 -9.28 22.17 0.95
CA PRO A 61 -8.09 23.01 1.03
C PRO A 61 -6.86 22.28 1.59
N LEU A 62 -7.04 21.32 2.48
CA LEU A 62 -5.94 20.51 3.02
C LEU A 62 -5.36 19.61 1.93
N PHE A 63 -6.23 18.98 1.13
CA PHE A 63 -5.84 18.13 0.00
C PHE A 63 -5.12 18.93 -1.09
N VAL A 64 -5.63 20.11 -1.45
CA VAL A 64 -4.99 21.00 -2.43
C VAL A 64 -3.58 21.39 -1.95
N ASN A 65 -3.44 21.82 -0.70
CA ASN A 65 -2.15 22.15 -0.12
C ASN A 65 -1.18 20.94 -0.10
N TYR A 66 -1.68 19.76 0.20
CA TYR A 66 -0.89 18.53 0.13
C TYR A 66 -0.36 18.30 -1.30
N LYS A 67 -1.22 18.34 -2.31
CA LYS A 67 -0.81 18.14 -3.72
C LYS A 67 0.19 19.19 -4.19
N LEU A 68 0.01 20.45 -3.82
CA LEU A 68 0.96 21.53 -4.15
C LEU A 68 2.33 21.32 -3.48
N LYS A 69 2.36 20.89 -2.22
CA LYS A 69 3.62 20.55 -1.53
C LYS A 69 4.34 19.37 -2.19
N VAL A 70 3.59 18.34 -2.60
CA VAL A 70 4.17 17.20 -3.34
C VAL A 70 4.75 17.66 -4.67
N ALA A 71 4.02 18.50 -5.43
CA ALA A 71 4.52 19.04 -6.69
C ALA A 71 5.82 19.84 -6.48
N ALA A 72 5.85 20.75 -5.50
CA ALA A 72 7.04 21.53 -5.18
C ALA A 72 8.22 20.65 -4.74
N ALA A 73 7.98 19.58 -4.00
CA ALA A 73 9.01 18.63 -3.59
C ALA A 73 9.61 17.88 -4.79
N LEU A 74 8.77 17.50 -5.76
CA LEU A 74 9.21 16.85 -6.99
C LEU A 74 10.00 17.81 -7.89
N ASP A 75 9.56 19.06 -8.01
CA ASP A 75 10.28 20.12 -8.76
C ASP A 75 11.66 20.37 -8.13
N ALA A 76 11.76 20.34 -6.81
CA ALA A 76 13.01 20.43 -6.07
C ALA A 76 13.83 19.12 -6.05
N ARG A 77 13.34 18.05 -6.70
CA ARG A 77 13.96 16.72 -6.77
C ARG A 77 14.28 16.10 -5.40
N LEU A 78 13.45 16.36 -4.39
CA LEU A 78 13.66 15.82 -3.05
C LEU A 78 13.51 14.29 -3.01
N ASP A 79 12.74 13.71 -3.92
CA ASP A 79 12.58 12.28 -4.15
C ASP A 79 13.87 11.56 -4.59
N THR A 80 14.85 12.31 -5.11
CA THR A 80 16.14 11.76 -5.55
C THR A 80 17.19 11.70 -4.46
N LEU A 81 16.97 12.37 -3.33
CA LEU A 81 17.90 12.40 -2.20
C LEU A 81 18.15 10.99 -1.63
N ALA A 82 19.40 10.69 -1.30
CA ALA A 82 19.78 9.41 -0.71
C ALA A 82 19.06 9.14 0.63
N SER A 83 18.90 10.19 1.46
CA SER A 83 18.16 10.12 2.72
C SER A 83 16.69 9.76 2.51
N PHE A 84 16.01 10.41 1.55
CA PHE A 84 14.63 10.10 1.20
C PHE A 84 14.47 8.65 0.73
N LYS A 85 15.34 8.19 -0.18
CA LYS A 85 15.30 6.83 -0.72
C LYS A 85 15.51 5.77 0.38
N ALA A 86 16.44 6.02 1.30
CA ALA A 86 16.70 5.12 2.43
C ALA A 86 15.49 5.04 3.38
N GLU A 87 14.89 6.18 3.71
CA GLU A 87 13.71 6.24 4.56
C GLU A 87 12.48 5.61 3.89
N PHE A 88 12.24 5.92 2.62
CA PHE A 88 11.17 5.32 1.83
C PHE A 88 11.31 3.79 1.74
N ALA A 89 12.51 3.28 1.48
CA ALA A 89 12.77 1.85 1.45
C ALA A 89 12.43 1.19 2.80
N LYS A 90 12.79 1.83 3.91
CA LYS A 90 12.48 1.34 5.25
C LYS A 90 10.96 1.23 5.48
N TYR A 91 10.20 2.29 5.18
CA TYR A 91 8.74 2.27 5.35
C TYR A 91 8.06 1.30 4.40
N ARG A 92 8.48 1.25 3.13
CA ARG A 92 7.99 0.25 2.17
C ARG A 92 8.20 -1.16 2.69
N ASP A 93 9.38 -1.48 3.17
CA ASP A 93 9.72 -2.82 3.66
C ASP A 93 8.90 -3.18 4.90
N GLN A 94 8.64 -2.23 5.79
CA GLN A 94 7.75 -2.43 6.93
C GLN A 94 6.32 -2.79 6.52
N GLN A 95 5.81 -2.21 5.43
CA GLN A 95 4.46 -2.49 4.93
C GLN A 95 4.39 -3.79 4.13
N VAL A 96 5.42 -4.11 3.35
CA VAL A 96 5.41 -5.25 2.42
C VAL A 96 5.82 -6.55 3.12
N ARG A 97 6.80 -6.53 4.03
CA ARG A 97 7.27 -7.76 4.71
C ARG A 97 6.17 -8.59 5.37
N PRO A 98 5.20 -8.01 6.12
CA PRO A 98 4.14 -8.79 6.73
C PRO A 98 3.26 -9.54 5.71
N THR A 99 3.16 -9.03 4.47
CA THR A 99 2.37 -9.66 3.42
C THR A 99 3.13 -10.74 2.64
N MET A 100 4.47 -10.77 2.78
CA MET A 100 5.34 -11.74 2.12
C MET A 100 5.61 -13.00 2.96
N VAL A 101 5.33 -12.94 4.27
CA VAL A 101 5.57 -14.06 5.19
C VAL A 101 4.24 -14.73 5.49
N THR A 102 4.13 -16.00 5.14
CA THR A 102 2.95 -16.81 5.42
C THR A 102 3.02 -17.39 6.85
N SER A 103 1.87 -17.81 7.39
CA SER A 103 1.85 -18.54 8.67
C SER A 103 2.65 -19.83 8.60
N GLU A 104 2.70 -20.48 7.43
CA GLU A 104 3.49 -21.68 7.20
C GLU A 104 5.00 -21.40 7.26
N ASP A 105 5.46 -20.29 6.67
CA ASP A 105 6.87 -19.87 6.76
C ASP A 105 7.30 -19.63 8.22
N VAL A 106 6.44 -18.98 9.01
CA VAL A 106 6.68 -18.73 10.44
C VAL A 106 6.77 -20.04 11.20
N GLU A 107 5.85 -20.98 10.98
CA GLU A 107 5.83 -22.29 11.67
C GLU A 107 7.08 -23.12 11.30
N ASN A 108 7.45 -23.15 10.02
CA ASN A 108 8.62 -23.89 9.55
C ASN A 108 9.91 -23.34 10.16
N GLU A 109 10.09 -22.01 10.21
CA GLU A 109 11.29 -21.43 10.81
C GLU A 109 11.28 -21.58 12.34
N ALA A 110 10.12 -21.44 13.01
CA ALA A 110 10.00 -21.69 14.44
C ALA A 110 10.37 -23.14 14.80
N ARG A 111 9.92 -24.11 14.02
CA ARG A 111 10.24 -25.53 14.18
C ARG A 111 11.73 -25.79 14.00
N LYS A 112 12.35 -25.21 12.99
CA LYS A 112 13.78 -25.31 12.74
C LYS A 112 14.59 -24.74 13.92
N ILE A 113 14.24 -23.54 14.39
CA ILE A 113 14.88 -22.93 15.58
C ILE A 113 14.72 -23.82 16.81
N TYR A 114 13.55 -24.40 17.01
CA TYR A 114 13.27 -25.32 18.10
C TYR A 114 14.17 -26.57 18.05
N ASP A 115 14.23 -27.21 16.89
CA ASP A 115 15.05 -28.42 16.70
C ASP A 115 16.55 -28.13 16.89
N ASP A 116 17.06 -27.02 16.40
CA ASP A 116 18.42 -26.58 16.59
C ASP A 116 18.73 -26.31 18.08
N ARG A 117 17.77 -25.70 18.81
CA ARG A 117 17.91 -25.52 20.27
C ARG A 117 17.91 -26.84 21.03
N LEU A 118 17.04 -27.79 20.66
CA LEU A 118 17.03 -29.11 21.26
C LEU A 118 18.39 -29.84 21.08
N LYS A 119 18.95 -29.77 19.86
CA LYS A 119 20.30 -30.33 19.59
C LYS A 119 21.39 -29.70 20.46
N MET A 120 21.33 -28.38 20.66
CA MET A 120 22.29 -27.67 21.51
C MET A 120 22.18 -28.05 23.00
N ILE A 121 20.94 -28.27 23.47
CA ILE A 121 20.70 -28.65 24.87
C ILE A 121 21.15 -30.09 25.11
N GLY A 122 20.89 -31.00 24.17
CA GLY A 122 21.17 -32.45 24.30
C GLY A 122 20.52 -33.03 25.54
N ASP A 123 21.15 -34.01 26.15
CA ASP A 123 20.67 -34.70 27.36
C ASP A 123 20.83 -33.90 28.65
N LYS A 124 21.46 -32.72 28.61
CA LYS A 124 21.78 -31.91 29.81
C LYS A 124 20.63 -31.14 30.39
N GLY A 125 19.55 -30.98 29.60
CA GLY A 125 18.39 -30.20 29.99
C GLY A 125 18.65 -28.68 30.07
N LEU A 126 17.62 -27.93 30.46
CA LEU A 126 17.68 -26.47 30.64
C LEU A 126 17.75 -26.14 32.13
N ILE A 127 18.66 -25.24 32.50
CA ILE A 127 18.75 -24.67 33.84
C ILE A 127 18.23 -23.24 33.80
N ARG A 128 17.33 -22.88 34.71
CA ARG A 128 16.87 -21.51 34.92
C ARG A 128 17.55 -20.95 36.18
N PRO A 129 18.77 -20.34 36.07
CA PRO A 129 19.42 -19.72 37.20
C PRO A 129 18.73 -18.44 37.62
N ALA A 130 18.78 -18.12 38.92
CA ALA A 130 18.42 -16.83 39.46
C ALA A 130 19.57 -16.33 40.32
N HIS A 131 19.83 -15.02 40.31
CA HIS A 131 20.87 -14.42 41.16
C HIS A 131 20.34 -13.10 41.75
N ILE A 132 20.86 -12.76 42.91
CA ILE A 132 20.61 -11.47 43.57
C ILE A 132 21.96 -10.75 43.64
N LEU A 133 22.03 -9.57 43.03
CA LEU A 133 23.23 -8.71 43.08
C LEU A 133 23.06 -7.68 44.20
N ILE A 134 23.89 -7.75 45.25
CA ILE A 134 23.94 -6.74 46.30
C ILE A 134 25.21 -5.89 46.06
N ARG A 135 25.03 -4.56 45.86
CA ARG A 135 26.13 -3.62 45.82
C ARG A 135 26.48 -3.26 47.28
N LEU A 136 27.71 -3.46 47.66
CA LEU A 136 28.29 -3.00 48.93
C LEU A 136 28.80 -1.56 48.74
#